data_07f03c538886aa4928485efbb5cb20e3
#
_entry.id   07f03c538886aa4928485efbb5cb20e3
#
_cell.length_a   1.000
_cell.length_b   1.000
_cell.length_c   1.000
_cell.angle_alpha   90.00
_cell.angle_beta   90.00
_cell.angle_gamma   90.00
#
_symmetry.space_group_name_H-M   'P 1'
#
loop_
_entity.id
_entity.type
_entity.pdbx_description
1 polymer ?
#
loop_
_entity_poly.entity_id
_entity_poly.type
_entity_poly.pdbx_seq_one_letter_code
_entity_poly.pdbx_strand_id
1 'polypeptide(L)'
;RLSALPRQAIFRLSADSRYRLWINGVFIGRGSERSWPSSMAVDERLVTDLLQPGLNRLAVQVYSPGYSHFAYVHRGACGMIGWLELDGEVVLTTGPSWSVRRDLSWSSRVDRVSIYGTGVEDRDLRLAMDWVQASASAWDMARVVQGAEGPIWHRPRPRATALPVEELRVLDAPWQVRTGPAVAASDDPHADLRKVFSVSVTGPTPALLPRGTSAIWVFDLGESRACLAGAEVTAAGGERLLVSHAEKLRHGELLLSDPETYCRMRPTDRFILRPGRQLVEGFTPRGARYLIFALDGGGVSPAPRFHVRLPVTPVEARPLPKLEGVLAGVAEMCRRT
;
A
#
# COMPACT_ATOMS: atom_id res chain seq x y z
N ARG A 1 -3.83 -29.47 2.68
CA ARG A 1 -2.58 -30.27 2.70
C ARG A 1 -2.41 -30.94 1.37
N LEU A 2 -1.19 -31.01 0.85
CA LEU A 2 -0.86 -31.67 -0.41
C LEU A 2 -0.10 -32.97 -0.13
N SER A 3 -0.53 -34.05 -0.76
CA SER A 3 0.20 -35.34 -0.73
C SER A 3 1.39 -35.33 -1.67
N ALA A 4 1.29 -34.63 -2.79
CA ALA A 4 2.34 -34.44 -3.79
C ALA A 4 2.27 -33.03 -4.38
N LEU A 5 3.36 -32.58 -5.03
CA LEU A 5 3.37 -31.30 -5.73
C LEU A 5 2.63 -31.42 -7.06
N PRO A 6 1.77 -30.45 -7.42
CA PRO A 6 1.13 -30.39 -8.72
C PRO A 6 2.14 -29.98 -9.81
N ARG A 7 1.82 -30.28 -11.08
CA ARG A 7 2.57 -29.74 -12.23
C ARG A 7 2.30 -28.25 -12.41
N GLN A 8 1.07 -27.84 -12.14
CA GLN A 8 0.64 -26.46 -12.22
C GLN A 8 -0.32 -26.13 -11.07
N ALA A 9 -0.11 -24.98 -10.44
CA ALA A 9 -1.04 -24.43 -9.46
C ALA A 9 -1.34 -22.98 -9.81
N ILE A 10 -2.63 -22.64 -9.92
CA ILE A 10 -3.10 -21.29 -10.21
C ILE A 10 -4.05 -20.85 -9.10
N PHE A 11 -3.72 -19.76 -8.43
CA PHE A 11 -4.63 -19.11 -7.49
C PHE A 11 -5.28 -17.91 -8.14
N ARG A 12 -6.61 -17.97 -8.26
CA ARG A 12 -7.42 -16.87 -8.78
C ARG A 12 -8.08 -16.12 -7.65
N LEU A 13 -8.02 -14.80 -7.69
CA LEU A 13 -8.46 -13.96 -6.59
C LEU A 13 -8.99 -12.61 -7.08
N SER A 14 -10.13 -12.21 -6.53
CA SER A 14 -10.64 -10.84 -6.60
C SER A 14 -11.07 -10.39 -5.21
N ALA A 15 -10.88 -9.12 -4.89
CA ALA A 15 -11.32 -8.55 -3.62
C ALA A 15 -12.02 -7.21 -3.84
N ASP A 16 -12.98 -6.91 -3.02
CA ASP A 16 -13.60 -5.60 -2.91
C ASP A 16 -13.09 -4.90 -1.65
N SER A 17 -12.08 -3.96 -1.82
CA SER A 17 -11.64 -3.41 -3.11
C SER A 17 -10.20 -3.80 -3.48
N ARG A 18 -9.35 -4.09 -2.52
CA ARG A 18 -7.92 -4.40 -2.72
C ARG A 18 -7.46 -5.51 -1.81
N TYR A 19 -6.40 -6.21 -2.23
CA TYR A 19 -5.78 -7.25 -1.42
C TYR A 19 -4.24 -7.22 -1.47
N ARG A 20 -3.65 -7.88 -0.48
CA ARG A 20 -2.26 -8.36 -0.46
C ARG A 20 -2.31 -9.87 -0.22
N LEU A 21 -1.50 -10.64 -0.95
CA LEU A 21 -1.47 -12.11 -0.89
C LEU A 21 -0.11 -12.60 -0.43
N TRP A 22 -0.12 -13.58 0.49
CA TRP A 22 1.05 -14.37 0.87
C TRP A 22 0.74 -15.85 0.76
N ILE A 23 1.74 -16.62 0.34
CA ILE A 23 1.71 -18.08 0.35
C ILE A 23 2.95 -18.57 1.09
N ASN A 24 2.74 -19.41 2.11
CA ASN A 24 3.82 -19.94 2.96
C ASN A 24 4.74 -18.84 3.54
N GLY A 25 4.19 -17.67 3.83
CA GLY A 25 4.93 -16.51 4.35
C GLY A 25 5.59 -15.64 3.29
N VAL A 26 5.61 -16.07 2.04
CA VAL A 26 6.18 -15.30 0.92
C VAL A 26 5.13 -14.34 0.37
N PHE A 27 5.47 -13.07 0.25
CA PHE A 27 4.61 -12.07 -0.38
C PHE A 27 4.55 -12.29 -1.90
N ILE A 28 3.33 -12.41 -2.44
CA ILE A 28 3.10 -12.75 -3.85
C ILE A 28 2.71 -11.53 -4.67
N GLY A 29 2.05 -10.58 -4.05
CA GLY A 29 1.64 -9.36 -4.72
C GLY A 29 0.33 -8.78 -4.22
N ARG A 30 -0.15 -7.77 -4.96
CA ARG A 30 -1.33 -6.96 -4.67
C ARG A 30 -2.32 -7.04 -5.82
N GLY A 31 -3.57 -6.71 -5.52
CA GLY A 31 -4.70 -6.55 -6.44
C GLY A 31 -5.86 -5.92 -5.68
N SER A 32 -7.02 -5.87 -6.22
CA SER A 32 -7.49 -6.32 -7.52
C SER A 32 -7.25 -5.27 -8.60
N GLU A 33 -7.39 -5.69 -9.86
CA GLU A 33 -7.56 -4.75 -10.97
C GLU A 33 -8.83 -3.92 -10.76
N ARG A 34 -8.79 -2.65 -11.14
CA ARG A 34 -10.01 -1.84 -11.22
C ARG A 34 -10.95 -2.43 -12.26
N SER A 35 -12.18 -2.64 -11.88
CA SER A 35 -13.22 -3.19 -12.75
C SER A 35 -14.57 -2.58 -12.44
N TRP A 36 -15.49 -2.72 -13.39
CA TRP A 36 -16.87 -2.31 -13.17
C TRP A 36 -17.55 -3.26 -12.18
N PRO A 37 -18.45 -2.76 -11.32
CA PRO A 37 -19.23 -3.61 -10.44
C PRO A 37 -20.03 -4.72 -11.13
N SER A 38 -20.38 -4.51 -12.40
CA SER A 38 -21.10 -5.49 -13.23
C SER A 38 -20.18 -6.53 -13.89
N SER A 39 -18.86 -6.38 -13.78
CA SER A 39 -17.90 -7.30 -14.40
C SER A 39 -16.57 -7.23 -13.65
N MET A 40 -16.47 -7.96 -12.55
CA MET A 40 -15.30 -7.95 -11.67
C MET A 40 -14.12 -8.70 -12.29
N ALA A 41 -12.96 -8.05 -12.31
CA ALA A 41 -11.73 -8.69 -12.75
C ALA A 41 -11.18 -9.63 -11.68
N VAL A 42 -10.64 -10.75 -12.12
CA VAL A 42 -9.98 -11.76 -11.30
C VAL A 42 -8.52 -11.83 -11.70
N ASP A 43 -7.65 -11.66 -10.72
CA ASP A 43 -6.21 -11.83 -10.90
C ASP A 43 -5.86 -13.32 -10.90
N GLU A 44 -5.09 -13.76 -11.87
CA GLU A 44 -4.54 -15.12 -11.95
C GLU A 44 -3.07 -15.12 -11.56
N ARG A 45 -2.70 -15.95 -10.59
CA ARG A 45 -1.33 -16.04 -10.09
C ARG A 45 -0.85 -17.48 -10.17
N LEU A 46 0.19 -17.70 -10.97
CA LEU A 46 0.90 -18.97 -10.98
C LEU A 46 1.66 -19.11 -9.65
N VAL A 47 1.34 -20.15 -8.89
CA VAL A 47 1.83 -20.34 -7.51
C VAL A 47 2.49 -21.71 -7.31
N THR A 48 2.79 -22.42 -8.37
CA THR A 48 3.32 -23.80 -8.35
C THR A 48 4.57 -23.89 -7.49
N ASP A 49 5.56 -23.02 -7.71
CA ASP A 49 6.85 -23.03 -7.03
C ASP A 49 6.79 -22.55 -5.58
N LEU A 50 5.62 -22.10 -5.14
CA LEU A 50 5.39 -21.60 -3.78
C LEU A 50 4.75 -22.65 -2.88
N LEU A 51 4.27 -23.74 -3.45
CA LEU A 51 3.66 -24.83 -2.74
C LEU A 51 4.70 -25.85 -2.29
N GLN A 52 4.37 -26.53 -1.20
CA GLN A 52 5.20 -27.61 -0.61
C GLN A 52 4.35 -28.82 -0.27
N PRO A 53 4.94 -30.02 -0.22
CA PRO A 53 4.24 -31.18 0.32
C PRO A 53 3.79 -30.92 1.77
N GLY A 54 2.65 -31.44 2.14
CA GLY A 54 2.07 -31.23 3.48
C GLY A 54 1.24 -29.98 3.59
N LEU A 55 1.42 -29.21 4.66
CA LEU A 55 0.63 -28.03 4.98
C LEU A 55 1.10 -26.84 4.17
N ASN A 56 0.16 -26.20 3.46
CA ASN A 56 0.36 -24.91 2.82
C ASN A 56 -0.56 -23.87 3.46
N ARG A 57 -0.07 -22.65 3.60
CA ARG A 57 -0.82 -21.52 4.16
C ARG A 57 -1.01 -20.44 3.11
N LEU A 58 -2.26 -20.10 2.85
CA LEU A 58 -2.65 -18.92 2.06
C LEU A 58 -3.15 -17.85 3.05
N ALA A 59 -2.59 -16.65 2.95
CA ALA A 59 -2.94 -15.53 3.80
C ALA A 59 -3.24 -14.30 2.94
N VAL A 60 -4.42 -13.72 3.12
CA VAL A 60 -4.90 -12.58 2.32
C VAL A 60 -5.31 -11.45 3.24
N GLN A 61 -4.73 -10.28 3.06
CA GLN A 61 -5.21 -9.05 3.67
C GLN A 61 -6.11 -8.33 2.68
N VAL A 62 -7.36 -8.08 3.09
CA VAL A 62 -8.34 -7.37 2.26
C VAL A 62 -8.57 -5.98 2.85
N TYR A 63 -8.54 -4.97 1.99
CA TYR A 63 -8.87 -3.60 2.33
C TYR A 63 -10.11 -3.14 1.57
N SER A 64 -11.04 -2.53 2.29
CA SER A 64 -12.18 -1.83 1.69
C SER A 64 -12.35 -0.46 2.36
N PRO A 65 -12.55 0.62 1.59
CA PRO A 65 -12.82 1.92 2.16
C PRO A 65 -14.18 2.01 2.85
N GLY A 66 -15.13 1.11 2.54
CA GLY A 66 -16.47 1.09 3.11
C GLY A 66 -17.42 2.19 2.59
N TYR A 67 -17.00 2.95 1.57
CA TYR A 67 -17.81 3.99 0.92
C TYR A 67 -17.37 4.19 -0.53
N SER A 68 -18.27 4.74 -1.35
CA SER A 68 -17.95 5.10 -2.73
C SER A 68 -17.10 6.37 -2.81
N HIS A 69 -16.19 6.42 -3.79
CA HIS A 69 -15.42 7.60 -4.15
C HIS A 69 -15.25 7.67 -5.66
N PHE A 70 -14.59 8.69 -6.19
CA PHE A 70 -14.48 8.95 -7.62
C PHE A 70 -14.07 7.74 -8.47
N ALA A 71 -13.20 6.89 -7.95
CA ALA A 71 -12.65 5.75 -8.67
C ALA A 71 -13.15 4.38 -8.16
N TYR A 72 -14.19 4.35 -7.32
CA TYR A 72 -14.67 3.10 -6.71
C TYR A 72 -16.12 3.23 -6.28
N VAL A 73 -16.92 2.21 -6.61
CA VAL A 73 -18.33 2.10 -6.20
C VAL A 73 -18.46 1.02 -5.14
N HIS A 74 -18.75 1.41 -3.90
CA HIS A 74 -19.03 0.49 -2.81
C HIS A 74 -20.44 -0.12 -2.96
N ARG A 75 -20.53 -1.43 -2.80
CA ARG A 75 -21.77 -2.21 -2.98
C ARG A 75 -22.42 -2.64 -1.66
N GLY A 76 -22.07 -2.01 -0.55
CA GLY A 76 -22.65 -2.27 0.77
C GLY A 76 -22.01 -3.40 1.55
N ALA A 77 -21.14 -4.20 0.95
CA ALA A 77 -20.34 -5.22 1.62
C ALA A 77 -18.94 -5.29 1.02
N CYS A 78 -17.99 -5.78 1.79
CA CYS A 78 -16.62 -6.05 1.34
C CYS A 78 -16.27 -7.53 1.55
N GLY A 79 -15.23 -7.98 0.89
CA GLY A 79 -14.73 -9.34 1.02
C GLY A 79 -13.85 -9.75 -0.15
N MET A 80 -13.68 -11.04 -0.31
CA MET A 80 -12.94 -11.61 -1.42
C MET A 80 -13.64 -12.85 -1.98
N ILE A 81 -13.39 -13.12 -3.25
CA ILE A 81 -13.69 -14.37 -3.90
C ILE A 81 -12.41 -14.93 -4.52
N GLY A 82 -12.16 -16.22 -4.37
CA GLY A 82 -10.99 -16.86 -4.95
C GLY A 82 -11.05 -18.36 -4.90
N TRP A 83 -10.24 -19.00 -5.75
CA TRP A 83 -10.12 -20.44 -5.83
C TRP A 83 -8.72 -20.84 -6.26
N LEU A 84 -8.29 -22.03 -5.81
CA LEU A 84 -7.04 -22.66 -6.18
C LEU A 84 -7.32 -23.83 -7.10
N GLU A 85 -6.71 -23.82 -8.25
CA GLU A 85 -6.65 -24.95 -9.17
C GLU A 85 -5.30 -25.64 -9.09
N LEU A 86 -5.34 -26.97 -9.06
CA LEU A 86 -4.16 -27.83 -9.19
C LEU A 86 -4.38 -28.73 -10.40
N ASP A 87 -3.49 -28.66 -11.37
CA ASP A 87 -3.54 -29.45 -12.60
C ASP A 87 -4.89 -29.40 -13.34
N GLY A 88 -5.57 -28.23 -13.28
CA GLY A 88 -6.86 -27.96 -13.89
C GLY A 88 -8.08 -28.28 -13.03
N GLU A 89 -7.90 -28.85 -11.84
CA GLU A 89 -8.99 -29.15 -10.91
C GLU A 89 -9.06 -28.11 -9.76
N VAL A 90 -10.26 -27.61 -9.48
CA VAL A 90 -10.48 -26.70 -8.34
C VAL A 90 -10.49 -27.49 -7.04
N VAL A 91 -9.46 -27.27 -6.20
CA VAL A 91 -9.28 -27.98 -4.93
C VAL A 91 -9.62 -27.14 -3.70
N LEU A 92 -9.70 -25.82 -3.85
CA LEU A 92 -10.03 -24.90 -2.75
C LEU A 92 -10.80 -23.71 -3.30
N THR A 93 -11.86 -23.32 -2.59
CA THR A 93 -12.60 -22.08 -2.84
C THR A 93 -12.69 -21.26 -1.56
N THR A 94 -12.89 -19.95 -1.68
CA THR A 94 -13.28 -19.13 -0.53
C THR A 94 -14.64 -19.55 -0.01
N GLY A 95 -14.79 -19.59 1.31
CA GLY A 95 -16.02 -20.03 1.94
C GLY A 95 -15.88 -20.16 3.46
N PRO A 96 -16.81 -20.83 4.13
CA PRO A 96 -16.84 -20.93 5.60
C PRO A 96 -15.64 -21.65 6.23
N SER A 97 -14.87 -22.40 5.43
CA SER A 97 -13.65 -23.06 5.91
C SER A 97 -12.46 -22.11 6.09
N TRP A 98 -12.57 -20.87 5.64
CA TRP A 98 -11.54 -19.85 5.86
C TRP A 98 -11.68 -19.22 7.23
N SER A 99 -10.56 -18.95 7.87
CA SER A 99 -10.52 -18.15 9.10
C SER A 99 -10.31 -16.68 8.77
N VAL A 100 -11.04 -15.80 9.46
CA VAL A 100 -11.02 -14.35 9.22
C VAL A 100 -10.84 -13.59 10.53
N ARG A 101 -10.12 -12.48 10.48
CA ARG A 101 -9.98 -11.56 11.60
C ARG A 101 -9.86 -10.13 11.09
N ARG A 102 -10.45 -9.19 11.82
CA ARG A 102 -10.26 -7.77 11.58
C ARG A 102 -8.87 -7.34 12.05
N ASP A 103 -8.13 -6.59 11.22
CA ASP A 103 -6.88 -5.95 11.62
C ASP A 103 -7.20 -4.68 12.42
N LEU A 104 -7.02 -4.77 13.74
CA LEU A 104 -7.33 -3.69 14.67
C LEU A 104 -6.30 -2.55 14.65
N SER A 105 -5.19 -2.72 13.94
CA SER A 105 -4.19 -1.65 13.77
C SER A 105 -4.71 -0.49 12.90
N TRP A 106 -5.77 -0.70 12.13
CA TRP A 106 -6.33 0.32 11.24
C TRP A 106 -7.41 1.14 11.94
N SER A 107 -7.26 2.47 11.92
CA SER A 107 -8.35 3.38 12.29
C SER A 107 -9.42 3.42 11.19
N SER A 108 -10.68 3.31 11.58
CA SER A 108 -11.82 3.52 10.68
C SER A 108 -12.32 4.97 10.68
N ARG A 109 -11.79 5.80 11.57
CA ARG A 109 -12.13 7.23 11.69
C ARG A 109 -10.98 8.04 11.13
N VAL A 110 -10.97 8.22 9.82
CA VAL A 110 -9.91 8.91 9.11
C VAL A 110 -10.49 9.88 8.10
N ASP A 111 -9.78 10.98 7.85
CA ASP A 111 -10.10 11.88 6.76
C ASP A 111 -9.80 11.23 5.40
N ARG A 112 -10.43 11.75 4.37
CA ARG A 112 -10.07 11.39 2.99
C ARG A 112 -8.79 12.09 2.58
N VAL A 113 -7.99 11.42 1.75
CA VAL A 113 -6.82 12.04 1.10
C VAL A 113 -7.24 13.28 0.31
N SER A 114 -8.42 13.21 -0.31
CA SER A 114 -9.07 14.32 -0.99
C SER A 114 -10.56 14.04 -1.12
N ILE A 115 -11.34 15.01 -1.61
CA ILE A 115 -12.77 14.80 -1.91
C ILE A 115 -13.01 13.67 -2.92
N TYR A 116 -12.00 13.32 -3.73
CA TYR A 116 -12.05 12.27 -4.75
C TYR A 116 -11.44 10.95 -4.32
N GLY A 117 -10.70 10.93 -3.21
CA GLY A 117 -9.85 9.82 -2.80
C GLY A 117 -10.42 8.91 -1.72
N THR A 118 -9.63 7.89 -1.40
CA THR A 118 -9.82 7.03 -0.24
C THR A 118 -9.43 7.76 1.05
N GLY A 119 -9.64 7.14 2.21
CA GLY A 119 -9.09 7.59 3.49
C GLY A 119 -7.56 7.56 3.49
N VAL A 120 -6.98 8.37 4.38
CA VAL A 120 -5.57 8.23 4.76
C VAL A 120 -5.38 6.91 5.52
N GLU A 121 -4.17 6.38 5.51
CA GLU A 121 -3.83 5.23 6.34
C GLU A 121 -3.38 5.72 7.71
N ASP A 122 -4.19 5.47 8.72
CA ASP A 122 -3.89 5.78 10.10
C ASP A 122 -3.86 4.47 10.88
N ARG A 123 -2.64 4.07 11.31
CA ARG A 123 -2.40 2.75 11.86
C ARG A 123 -1.65 2.82 13.17
N ASP A 124 -2.16 2.11 14.18
CA ASP A 124 -1.44 1.83 15.41
C ASP A 124 -0.79 0.44 15.32
N LEU A 125 0.48 0.39 14.94
CA LEU A 125 1.19 -0.86 14.74
C LEU A 125 1.46 -1.64 16.05
N ARG A 126 1.24 -1.03 17.21
CA ARG A 126 1.27 -1.72 18.50
C ARG A 126 0.13 -2.72 18.62
N LEU A 127 -0.96 -2.52 17.86
CA LEU A 127 -2.11 -3.42 17.76
C LEU A 127 -1.99 -4.40 16.59
N ALA A 128 -0.97 -4.25 15.75
CA ALA A 128 -0.74 -5.14 14.61
C ALA A 128 -0.27 -6.52 15.08
N MET A 129 -0.76 -7.54 14.40
CA MET A 129 -0.37 -8.93 14.63
C MET A 129 0.54 -9.42 13.51
N ASP A 130 1.38 -10.39 13.83
CA ASP A 130 2.05 -11.20 12.81
C ASP A 130 1.07 -12.28 12.28
N TRP A 131 0.04 -11.80 11.59
CA TRP A 131 -1.07 -12.64 11.13
C TRP A 131 -0.69 -13.57 9.98
N VAL A 132 0.36 -13.26 9.22
CA VAL A 132 0.83 -14.10 8.09
C VAL A 132 1.33 -15.45 8.59
N GLN A 133 1.99 -15.47 9.76
CA GLN A 133 2.56 -16.66 10.38
C GLN A 133 1.74 -17.18 11.57
N ALA A 134 0.82 -16.38 12.09
CA ALA A 134 0.05 -16.74 13.27
C ALA A 134 -0.85 -17.96 13.05
N SER A 135 -1.08 -18.71 14.13
CA SER A 135 -2.14 -19.71 14.13
C SER A 135 -3.51 -19.04 14.02
N ALA A 136 -4.35 -19.54 13.13
CA ALA A 136 -5.71 -19.05 12.95
C ALA A 136 -6.75 -19.73 13.87
N SER A 137 -6.32 -20.52 14.85
CA SER A 137 -7.21 -21.31 15.73
C SER A 137 -8.17 -20.46 16.58
N ALA A 138 -7.81 -19.18 16.84
CA ALA A 138 -8.65 -18.23 17.59
C ALA A 138 -9.33 -17.18 16.69
N TRP A 139 -9.40 -17.43 15.39
CA TRP A 139 -10.04 -16.53 14.44
C TRP A 139 -11.47 -16.99 14.16
N ASP A 140 -12.32 -16.04 13.77
CA ASP A 140 -13.68 -16.36 13.36
C ASP A 140 -13.68 -17.11 12.02
N MET A 141 -14.75 -17.88 11.79
CA MET A 141 -14.99 -18.48 10.48
C MET A 141 -15.50 -17.41 9.51
N ALA A 142 -15.08 -17.48 8.25
CA ALA A 142 -15.53 -16.57 7.23
C ALA A 142 -17.04 -16.75 6.97
N ARG A 143 -17.72 -15.61 6.78
CA ARG A 143 -19.13 -15.61 6.44
C ARG A 143 -19.28 -15.45 4.93
N VAL A 144 -20.09 -16.32 4.32
CA VAL A 144 -20.46 -16.18 2.91
C VAL A 144 -21.40 -14.97 2.77
N VAL A 145 -20.96 -13.96 2.04
CA VAL A 145 -21.76 -12.75 1.74
C VAL A 145 -22.67 -13.01 0.56
N GLN A 146 -22.13 -13.67 -0.49
CA GLN A 146 -22.87 -14.06 -1.69
C GLN A 146 -22.06 -15.09 -2.51
N GLY A 147 -22.70 -15.69 -3.52
CA GLY A 147 -22.03 -16.50 -4.54
C GLY A 147 -21.43 -15.66 -5.68
N ALA A 148 -20.76 -16.32 -6.61
CA ALA A 148 -20.06 -15.68 -7.74
C ALA A 148 -20.99 -14.93 -8.73
N GLU A 149 -22.27 -15.23 -8.74
CA GLU A 149 -23.29 -14.56 -9.57
C GLU A 149 -24.04 -13.43 -8.84
N GLY A 150 -23.60 -13.08 -7.65
CA GLY A 150 -24.25 -12.06 -6.83
C GLY A 150 -23.94 -10.63 -7.25
N PRO A 151 -24.57 -9.63 -6.60
CA PRO A 151 -24.46 -8.24 -6.99
C PRO A 151 -23.08 -7.60 -6.77
N ILE A 152 -22.21 -8.20 -5.93
CA ILE A 152 -20.86 -7.67 -5.66
C ILE A 152 -19.85 -8.22 -6.67
N TRP A 153 -19.81 -9.56 -6.85
CA TRP A 153 -18.93 -10.22 -7.81
C TRP A 153 -19.74 -10.74 -9.00
N HIS A 154 -20.37 -9.81 -9.71
CA HIS A 154 -21.16 -10.18 -10.88
C HIS A 154 -20.22 -10.49 -12.04
N ARG A 155 -20.42 -11.67 -12.65
CA ARG A 155 -19.64 -12.14 -13.81
C ARG A 155 -18.13 -11.98 -13.66
N PRO A 156 -17.50 -12.69 -12.72
CA PRO A 156 -16.04 -12.71 -12.62
C PRO A 156 -15.40 -13.04 -13.98
N ARG A 157 -14.43 -12.28 -14.40
CA ARG A 157 -13.70 -12.48 -15.65
C ARG A 157 -12.20 -12.37 -15.42
N PRO A 158 -11.38 -13.04 -16.23
CA PRO A 158 -9.95 -12.84 -16.19
C PRO A 158 -9.60 -11.36 -16.33
N ARG A 159 -8.52 -10.96 -15.66
CA ARG A 159 -7.92 -9.65 -15.77
C ARG A 159 -7.58 -9.34 -17.23
N ALA A 160 -7.83 -8.10 -17.67
CA ALA A 160 -7.57 -7.66 -19.03
C ALA A 160 -6.13 -7.23 -19.26
N THR A 161 -5.44 -6.76 -18.18
CA THR A 161 -4.05 -6.28 -18.24
C THR A 161 -3.11 -7.27 -17.56
N ALA A 162 -1.82 -7.22 -17.87
CA ALA A 162 -0.82 -8.00 -17.14
C ALA A 162 -0.81 -7.63 -15.64
N LEU A 163 -0.42 -8.58 -14.80
CA LEU A 163 -0.23 -8.30 -13.38
C LEU A 163 0.89 -7.27 -13.19
N PRO A 164 0.70 -6.25 -12.34
CA PRO A 164 1.76 -5.31 -12.04
C PRO A 164 2.97 -6.02 -11.42
N VAL A 165 4.14 -5.61 -11.84
CA VAL A 165 5.42 -5.92 -11.20
C VAL A 165 5.77 -4.74 -10.29
N GLU A 166 6.23 -5.02 -9.08
CA GLU A 166 6.65 -3.97 -8.14
C GLU A 166 8.18 -3.83 -8.17
N GLU A 167 8.66 -2.74 -8.74
CA GLU A 167 10.07 -2.37 -8.64
C GLU A 167 10.33 -1.81 -7.24
N LEU A 168 11.23 -2.44 -6.48
CA LEU A 168 11.69 -1.92 -5.19
C LEU A 168 12.91 -1.04 -5.41
N ARG A 169 12.81 0.22 -4.97
CA ARG A 169 13.92 1.18 -5.01
C ARG A 169 14.25 1.66 -3.60
N VAL A 170 15.50 1.51 -3.20
CA VAL A 170 16.02 2.08 -1.95
C VAL A 170 16.20 3.58 -2.13
N LEU A 171 15.85 4.34 -1.10
CA LEU A 171 15.95 5.80 -1.05
C LEU A 171 17.08 6.15 -0.07
N ASP A 172 18.29 6.34 -0.56
CA ASP A 172 19.51 6.56 0.22
C ASP A 172 20.01 8.01 0.23
N ALA A 173 19.56 8.82 -0.74
CA ALA A 173 19.94 10.22 -0.89
C ALA A 173 18.71 11.14 -0.79
N PRO A 174 18.37 11.65 0.41
CA PRO A 174 17.30 12.63 0.54
C PRO A 174 17.66 13.95 -0.14
N TRP A 175 16.71 14.50 -0.89
CA TRP A 175 16.79 15.83 -1.48
C TRP A 175 16.87 16.92 -0.39
N GLN A 176 16.16 16.72 0.73
CA GLN A 176 16.17 17.63 1.87
C GLN A 176 16.02 16.84 3.17
N VAL A 177 16.76 17.27 4.19
CA VAL A 177 16.57 16.81 5.58
C VAL A 177 16.28 18.03 6.45
N ARG A 178 15.34 17.88 7.38
CA ARG A 178 14.98 18.92 8.35
C ARG A 178 14.88 18.29 9.73
N THR A 179 15.22 19.06 10.77
CA THR A 179 15.07 18.64 12.17
C THR A 179 14.46 19.77 12.99
N GLY A 180 13.72 19.40 14.03
CA GLY A 180 13.08 20.36 14.90
C GLY A 180 12.44 19.71 16.12
N PRO A 181 11.68 20.46 16.92
CA PRO A 181 10.91 19.89 18.03
C PRO A 181 9.80 18.98 17.49
N ALA A 182 9.48 17.92 18.25
CA ALA A 182 8.29 17.13 18.00
C ALA A 182 7.03 17.97 18.30
N VAL A 183 5.97 17.75 17.54
CA VAL A 183 4.68 18.40 17.76
C VAL A 183 3.67 17.42 18.36
N ALA A 184 2.76 17.93 19.16
CA ALA A 184 1.66 17.11 19.69
C ALA A 184 0.84 16.51 18.53
N ALA A 185 0.48 15.23 18.66
CA ALA A 185 -0.39 14.56 17.72
C ALA A 185 -1.81 15.14 17.78
N SER A 186 -2.43 15.29 16.62
CA SER A 186 -3.84 15.61 16.45
C SER A 186 -4.57 14.48 15.71
N ASP A 187 -5.85 14.68 15.44
CA ASP A 187 -6.64 13.75 14.62
C ASP A 187 -6.35 13.90 13.11
N ASP A 188 -5.65 14.97 12.70
CA ASP A 188 -5.27 15.24 11.32
C ASP A 188 -3.75 15.05 11.11
N PRO A 189 -3.31 13.89 10.58
CA PRO A 189 -1.90 13.64 10.31
C PRO A 189 -1.26 14.64 9.35
N HIS A 190 -2.03 15.22 8.44
CA HIS A 190 -1.51 16.19 7.48
C HIS A 190 -1.27 17.56 8.14
N ALA A 191 -2.16 17.99 9.03
CA ALA A 191 -1.94 19.20 9.85
C ALA A 191 -0.71 19.02 10.74
N ASP A 192 -0.52 17.84 11.34
CA ASP A 192 0.65 17.52 12.14
C ASP A 192 1.94 17.65 11.31
N LEU A 193 1.97 17.09 10.10
CA LEU A 193 3.13 17.20 9.21
C LEU A 193 3.44 18.65 8.85
N ARG A 194 2.43 19.44 8.48
CA ARG A 194 2.60 20.87 8.18
C ARG A 194 3.20 21.62 9.36
N LYS A 195 2.75 21.32 10.57
CA LYS A 195 3.27 21.92 11.79
C LYS A 195 4.72 21.50 12.08
N VAL A 196 5.05 20.19 11.95
CA VAL A 196 6.44 19.72 12.06
C VAL A 196 7.33 20.46 11.06
N PHE A 197 6.84 20.61 9.83
CA PHE A 197 7.58 21.29 8.76
C PHE A 197 7.84 22.75 9.09
N SER A 198 6.86 23.48 9.65
CA SER A 198 6.95 24.89 9.98
C SER A 198 7.92 25.21 11.12
N VAL A 199 8.11 24.28 12.07
CA VAL A 199 9.01 24.46 13.24
C VAL A 199 10.38 23.81 13.05
N SER A 200 10.63 23.16 11.93
CA SER A 200 11.89 22.47 11.61
C SER A 200 12.80 23.32 10.74
N VAL A 201 14.10 23.09 10.84
CA VAL A 201 15.14 23.75 10.05
C VAL A 201 15.91 22.74 9.21
N THR A 202 16.39 23.14 8.04
CA THR A 202 17.22 22.30 7.19
C THR A 202 18.56 22.01 7.86
N GLY A 203 18.99 20.75 7.78
CA GLY A 203 20.23 20.28 8.40
C GLY A 203 20.66 18.92 7.87
N PRO A 204 21.73 18.35 8.42
CA PRO A 204 22.19 17.02 8.05
C PRO A 204 21.24 15.93 8.59
N THR A 205 21.34 14.72 8.03
CA THR A 205 20.67 13.54 8.58
C THR A 205 21.16 13.27 10.00
N PRO A 206 20.27 13.24 10.99
CA PRO A 206 20.68 12.99 12.37
C PRO A 206 21.08 11.51 12.55
N ALA A 207 22.20 11.27 13.23
CA ALA A 207 22.63 9.91 13.60
C ALA A 207 21.72 9.29 14.67
N LEU A 208 21.16 10.14 15.53
CA LEU A 208 20.23 9.81 16.61
C LEU A 208 19.12 10.87 16.64
N LEU A 209 17.89 10.44 16.88
CA LEU A 209 16.76 11.34 17.05
C LEU A 209 16.30 11.34 18.51
N PRO A 210 16.69 12.36 19.32
CA PRO A 210 16.34 12.43 20.74
C PRO A 210 14.83 12.51 20.96
N ARG A 211 14.40 12.11 22.14
CA ARG A 211 12.98 12.30 22.55
C ARG A 211 12.61 13.78 22.53
N GLY A 212 11.38 14.07 22.07
CA GLY A 212 10.89 15.44 21.96
C GLY A 212 11.40 16.20 20.73
N THR A 213 12.11 15.51 19.84
CA THR A 213 12.51 16.06 18.52
C THR A 213 11.81 15.31 17.39
N SER A 214 11.90 15.83 16.18
CA SER A 214 11.46 15.18 14.96
C SER A 214 12.46 15.42 13.83
N ALA A 215 12.51 14.50 12.88
CA ALA A 215 13.24 14.68 11.63
C ALA A 215 12.35 14.40 10.44
N ILE A 216 12.57 15.14 9.36
CA ILE A 216 11.88 15.01 8.08
C ILE A 216 12.93 14.69 7.02
N TRP A 217 12.65 13.68 6.20
CA TRP A 217 13.41 13.34 5.00
C TRP A 217 12.49 13.50 3.79
N VAL A 218 12.97 14.23 2.80
CA VAL A 218 12.27 14.43 1.53
C VAL A 218 13.10 13.81 0.42
N PHE A 219 12.47 12.96 -0.38
CA PHE A 219 13.12 12.31 -1.53
C PHE A 219 12.44 12.76 -2.82
N ASP A 220 13.22 13.16 -3.84
CA ASP A 220 12.74 13.46 -5.19
C ASP A 220 12.89 12.19 -6.05
N LEU A 221 11.80 11.67 -6.55
CA LEU A 221 11.77 10.52 -7.46
C LEU A 221 12.14 10.89 -8.90
N GLY A 222 12.32 12.20 -9.18
CA GLY A 222 12.62 12.75 -10.50
C GLY A 222 11.37 12.97 -11.36
N GLU A 223 10.36 12.17 -11.20
CA GLU A 223 9.07 12.25 -11.91
C GLU A 223 7.90 11.86 -11.01
N SER A 224 6.68 12.29 -11.38
CA SER A 224 5.47 11.89 -10.66
C SER A 224 5.07 10.48 -11.08
N ARG A 225 4.97 9.56 -10.11
CA ARG A 225 4.62 8.15 -10.34
C ARG A 225 3.65 7.64 -9.29
N ALA A 226 2.88 6.62 -9.65
CA ALA A 226 2.18 5.81 -8.64
C ALA A 226 3.22 5.06 -7.82
N CYS A 227 3.15 5.17 -6.51
CA CYS A 227 4.14 4.58 -5.62
C CYS A 227 3.55 4.14 -4.28
N LEU A 228 4.26 3.22 -3.62
CA LEU A 228 4.03 2.80 -2.25
C LEU A 228 5.27 3.15 -1.45
N ALA A 229 5.16 4.16 -0.61
CA ALA A 229 6.24 4.59 0.25
C ALA A 229 6.39 3.65 1.46
N GLY A 230 7.62 3.39 1.88
CA GLY A 230 7.90 2.56 3.02
C GLY A 230 9.20 2.89 3.73
N ALA A 231 9.32 2.43 4.98
CA ALA A 231 10.50 2.58 5.80
C ALA A 231 10.73 1.33 6.67
N GLU A 232 11.98 0.92 6.76
CA GLU A 232 12.43 0.02 7.80
C GLU A 232 12.93 0.87 8.97
N VAL A 233 12.31 0.71 10.14
CA VAL A 233 12.57 1.55 11.31
C VAL A 233 12.70 0.70 12.57
N THR A 234 13.59 1.10 13.47
CA THR A 234 13.66 0.58 14.83
C THR A 234 13.12 1.63 15.79
N ALA A 235 12.17 1.24 16.64
CA ALA A 235 11.46 2.14 17.54
C ALA A 235 11.47 1.64 18.98
N ALA A 236 11.37 2.54 19.96
CA ALA A 236 11.13 2.21 21.36
C ALA A 236 9.66 1.84 21.62
N GLY A 237 8.77 2.34 20.79
CA GLY A 237 7.32 2.12 20.80
C GLY A 237 6.54 3.38 21.15
N GLY A 238 5.59 3.71 20.30
CA GLY A 238 4.77 4.92 20.41
C GLY A 238 5.25 6.11 19.59
N GLU A 239 6.41 6.02 18.95
CA GLU A 239 6.87 7.03 17.99
C GLU A 239 5.94 7.06 16.79
N ARG A 240 5.79 8.25 16.23
CA ARG A 240 4.93 8.50 15.10
C ARG A 240 5.75 8.68 13.83
N LEU A 241 5.48 7.85 12.84
CA LEU A 241 5.97 8.02 11.47
C LEU A 241 4.83 8.57 10.61
N LEU A 242 5.03 9.75 10.04
CA LEU A 242 4.16 10.37 9.04
C LEU A 242 4.77 10.14 7.66
N VAL A 243 3.95 9.69 6.71
CA VAL A 243 4.37 9.46 5.31
C VAL A 243 3.47 10.27 4.41
N SER A 244 4.04 11.21 3.65
CA SER A 244 3.28 12.10 2.81
C SER A 244 3.81 12.14 1.37
N HIS A 245 2.96 12.65 0.49
CA HIS A 245 3.14 12.62 -0.94
C HIS A 245 2.92 14.02 -1.51
N ALA A 246 3.86 14.51 -2.33
CA ALA A 246 3.72 15.77 -3.04
C ALA A 246 4.14 15.62 -4.50
N GLU A 247 3.52 16.38 -5.40
CA GLU A 247 3.77 16.24 -6.82
C GLU A 247 4.69 17.35 -7.37
N LYS A 248 4.81 18.48 -6.68
CA LYS A 248 5.52 19.66 -7.22
C LYS A 248 6.12 20.56 -6.15
N LEU A 249 7.06 21.37 -6.60
CA LEU A 249 7.59 22.51 -5.85
C LEU A 249 6.85 23.80 -6.26
N ARG A 250 6.84 24.76 -5.36
CA ARG A 250 6.43 26.13 -5.62
C ARG A 250 7.59 27.06 -5.27
N HIS A 251 8.06 27.85 -6.23
CA HIS A 251 9.23 28.75 -6.06
C HIS A 251 10.48 28.04 -5.50
N GLY A 252 10.70 26.77 -5.89
CA GLY A 252 11.82 25.97 -5.41
C GLY A 252 11.60 25.32 -4.04
N GLU A 253 10.50 25.59 -3.35
CA GLU A 253 10.14 25.00 -2.08
C GLU A 253 9.11 23.90 -2.24
N LEU A 254 9.14 22.89 -1.34
CA LEU A 254 8.18 21.81 -1.33
C LEU A 254 6.77 22.35 -1.03
N LEU A 255 5.86 22.12 -1.96
CA LEU A 255 4.46 22.47 -1.79
C LEU A 255 3.73 21.35 -1.07
N LEU A 256 3.60 21.45 0.25
CA LEU A 256 2.63 20.65 0.98
C LEU A 256 1.22 21.12 0.60
N SER A 257 0.34 20.15 0.33
CA SER A 257 -1.06 20.47 0.00
C SER A 257 -1.70 21.32 1.11
N ASP A 258 -2.45 22.33 0.69
CA ASP A 258 -3.26 23.12 1.60
C ASP A 258 -4.72 22.65 1.54
N PRO A 259 -5.25 22.05 2.64
CA PRO A 259 -6.62 21.54 2.66
C PRO A 259 -7.68 22.62 2.43
N GLU A 260 -7.37 23.89 2.72
CA GLU A 260 -8.32 25.00 2.59
C GLU A 260 -8.45 25.46 1.14
N THR A 261 -7.40 25.28 0.32
CA THR A 261 -7.31 25.89 -1.00
C THR A 261 -7.44 24.93 -2.18
N TYR A 262 -7.20 23.61 -2.00
CA TYR A 262 -7.20 22.66 -3.11
C TYR A 262 -7.80 21.30 -2.73
N CYS A 263 -9.03 21.05 -3.18
CA CYS A 263 -9.71 19.74 -3.08
C CYS A 263 -9.63 19.07 -1.69
N ARG A 264 -9.37 19.84 -0.64
CA ARG A 264 -9.16 19.36 0.74
C ARG A 264 -8.10 18.25 0.81
N MET A 265 -7.01 18.37 0.03
CA MET A 265 -5.99 17.33 -0.03
C MET A 265 -5.21 17.20 1.28
N ARG A 266 -5.22 15.98 1.83
CA ARG A 266 -4.51 15.56 3.06
C ARG A 266 -3.73 14.27 2.79
N PRO A 267 -2.70 14.28 1.93
CA PRO A 267 -2.01 13.08 1.48
C PRO A 267 -0.96 12.57 2.47
N THR A 268 -1.31 12.52 3.76
CA THR A 268 -0.39 12.09 4.82
C THR A 268 -0.97 10.92 5.57
N ASP A 269 -0.25 9.81 5.55
CA ASP A 269 -0.54 8.61 6.32
C ASP A 269 0.21 8.66 7.66
N ARG A 270 -0.34 8.04 8.71
CA ARG A 270 0.26 7.97 10.04
C ARG A 270 0.42 6.53 10.50
N PHE A 271 1.58 6.26 11.09
CA PHE A 271 1.88 4.98 11.71
C PHE A 271 2.44 5.21 13.11
N ILE A 272 1.75 4.70 14.13
CA ILE A 272 2.27 4.63 15.49
C ILE A 272 3.10 3.35 15.58
N LEU A 273 4.38 3.49 15.87
CA LEU A 273 5.34 2.40 15.81
C LEU A 273 5.26 1.49 17.04
N ARG A 274 5.43 0.19 16.83
CA ARG A 274 5.63 -0.78 17.91
C ARG A 274 7.11 -0.81 18.33
N PRO A 275 7.45 -1.36 19.52
CA PRO A 275 8.83 -1.57 19.90
C PRO A 275 9.54 -2.53 18.93
N GLY A 276 10.83 -2.28 18.69
CA GLY A 276 11.71 -3.11 17.87
C GLY A 276 11.75 -2.72 16.39
N ARG A 277 12.46 -3.55 15.61
CA ARG A 277 12.62 -3.38 14.16
C ARG A 277 11.35 -3.79 13.44
N GLN A 278 10.89 -2.97 12.50
CA GLN A 278 9.69 -3.21 11.73
C GLN A 278 9.76 -2.59 10.34
N LEU A 279 9.05 -3.21 9.40
CA LEU A 279 8.80 -2.66 8.08
C LEU A 279 7.44 -1.96 8.10
N VAL A 280 7.43 -0.69 7.75
CA VAL A 280 6.22 0.12 7.55
C VAL A 280 6.08 0.40 6.07
N GLU A 281 4.93 0.11 5.51
CA GLU A 281 4.68 0.33 4.08
C GLU A 281 3.20 0.62 3.84
N GLY A 282 2.91 1.64 3.03
CA GLY A 282 1.57 2.00 2.59
C GLY A 282 0.87 0.84 1.88
N PHE A 283 -0.44 0.70 2.08
CA PHE A 283 -1.28 -0.30 1.40
C PHE A 283 -1.75 0.19 0.04
N THR A 284 -2.11 1.47 -0.02
CA THR A 284 -2.71 2.10 -1.20
C THR A 284 -1.65 2.87 -1.98
N PRO A 285 -1.42 2.56 -3.27
CA PRO A 285 -0.55 3.37 -4.11
C PRO A 285 -1.05 4.81 -4.20
N ARG A 286 -0.13 5.77 -4.16
CA ARG A 286 -0.40 7.20 -4.31
C ARG A 286 0.49 7.80 -5.39
N GLY A 287 0.00 8.82 -6.08
CA GLY A 287 0.81 9.62 -7.00
C GLY A 287 1.73 10.56 -6.23
N ALA A 288 3.02 10.53 -6.55
CA ALA A 288 3.99 11.46 -5.98
C ALA A 288 5.24 11.59 -6.85
N ARG A 289 5.83 12.77 -6.84
CA ARG A 289 7.22 12.99 -7.18
C ARG A 289 8.09 13.09 -5.94
N TYR A 290 7.58 13.74 -4.89
CA TYR A 290 8.30 13.93 -3.64
C TYR A 290 7.67 13.06 -2.55
N LEU A 291 8.49 12.19 -1.94
CA LEU A 291 8.11 11.41 -0.77
C LEU A 291 8.66 12.08 0.48
N ILE A 292 7.81 12.22 1.47
CA ILE A 292 8.12 12.91 2.72
C ILE A 292 7.89 11.94 3.87
N PHE A 293 8.93 11.72 4.65
CA PHE A 293 8.87 10.92 5.87
C PHE A 293 9.21 11.82 7.05
N ALA A 294 8.30 11.92 8.03
CA ALA A 294 8.58 12.62 9.28
C ALA A 294 8.48 11.63 10.44
N LEU A 295 9.51 11.55 11.26
CA LEU A 295 9.60 10.64 12.39
C LEU A 295 9.82 11.42 13.68
N ASP A 296 8.98 11.15 14.68
CA ASP A 296 9.19 11.63 16.04
C ASP A 296 10.30 10.82 16.72
N GLY A 297 11.16 11.50 17.48
CA GLY A 297 12.29 10.87 18.17
C GLY A 297 11.87 10.12 19.43
N GLY A 298 12.24 8.86 19.49
CA GLY A 298 12.08 7.99 20.64
C GLY A 298 13.39 7.75 21.41
N GLY A 299 14.48 8.40 21.00
CA GLY A 299 15.81 8.12 21.50
C GLY A 299 16.43 6.84 20.93
N VAL A 300 15.86 6.32 19.85
CA VAL A 300 16.32 5.09 19.19
C VAL A 300 17.07 5.45 17.90
N SER A 301 18.18 4.81 17.68
CA SER A 301 19.04 4.88 16.50
C SER A 301 19.11 3.47 15.87
N PRO A 302 19.39 3.30 14.59
CA PRO A 302 19.86 4.24 13.58
C PRO A 302 18.73 4.94 12.82
N ALA A 303 19.12 5.87 11.92
CA ALA A 303 18.19 6.49 10.98
C ALA A 303 17.42 5.41 10.18
N PRO A 304 16.14 5.63 9.88
CA PRO A 304 15.34 4.70 9.09
C PRO A 304 15.96 4.42 7.71
N ARG A 305 15.71 3.24 7.18
CA ARG A 305 15.99 2.92 5.78
C ARG A 305 14.71 3.10 4.97
N PHE A 306 14.73 4.03 4.05
CA PHE A 306 13.57 4.35 3.24
C PHE A 306 13.58 3.59 1.92
N HIS A 307 12.39 3.27 1.43
CA HIS A 307 12.22 2.65 0.13
C HIS A 307 10.91 3.08 -0.51
N VAL A 308 10.82 2.85 -1.81
CA VAL A 308 9.59 2.99 -2.58
C VAL A 308 9.38 1.77 -3.44
N ARG A 309 8.13 1.29 -3.52
CA ARG A 309 7.71 0.34 -4.54
C ARG A 309 6.95 1.07 -5.62
N LEU A 310 7.37 0.84 -6.83
CA LEU A 310 6.78 1.41 -8.03
C LEU A 310 6.02 0.29 -8.75
N PRO A 311 4.68 0.28 -8.71
CA PRO A 311 3.91 -0.67 -9.49
C PRO A 311 4.03 -0.32 -10.98
N VAL A 312 4.53 -1.27 -11.75
CA VAL A 312 4.69 -1.16 -13.20
C VAL A 312 3.86 -2.25 -13.85
N THR A 313 2.92 -1.90 -14.71
CA THR A 313 2.21 -2.87 -15.53
C THR A 313 3.06 -3.16 -16.76
N PRO A 314 3.52 -4.42 -16.97
CA PRO A 314 4.24 -4.78 -18.17
C PRO A 314 3.35 -4.56 -19.40
N VAL A 315 3.77 -3.67 -20.28
CA VAL A 315 3.08 -3.39 -21.55
C VAL A 315 4.07 -3.69 -22.68
N GLU A 316 3.66 -4.50 -23.64
CA GLU A 316 4.43 -4.63 -24.87
C GLU A 316 4.40 -3.30 -25.61
N ALA A 317 5.54 -2.62 -25.62
CA ALA A 317 5.69 -1.38 -26.35
C ALA A 317 5.64 -1.67 -27.86
N ARG A 318 4.60 -1.18 -28.53
CA ARG A 318 4.62 -1.16 -30.00
C ARG A 318 5.72 -0.22 -30.47
N PRO A 319 6.47 -0.58 -31.54
CA PRO A 319 7.43 0.33 -32.14
C PRO A 319 6.71 1.63 -32.52
N LEU A 320 7.19 2.75 -32.01
CA LEU A 320 6.70 4.05 -32.47
C LEU A 320 7.40 4.41 -33.77
N PRO A 321 6.74 5.14 -34.67
CA PRO A 321 7.41 5.74 -35.81
C PRO A 321 8.58 6.59 -35.32
N LYS A 322 9.61 6.75 -36.11
CA LYS A 322 10.71 7.70 -35.83
C LYS A 322 10.13 9.10 -35.69
N LEU A 323 10.13 9.61 -34.46
CA LEU A 323 9.67 10.96 -34.13
C LEU A 323 10.90 11.81 -33.79
N GLU A 324 10.89 13.07 -34.17
CA GLU A 324 11.99 14.01 -33.94
C GLU A 324 11.50 15.21 -33.12
N GLY A 325 12.46 15.90 -32.50
CA GLY A 325 12.22 17.15 -31.76
C GLY A 325 11.20 16.97 -30.60
N VAL A 326 10.28 17.90 -30.49
CA VAL A 326 9.27 17.92 -29.41
C VAL A 326 8.38 16.67 -29.40
N LEU A 327 8.05 16.13 -30.59
CA LEU A 327 7.20 14.94 -30.69
C LEU A 327 7.89 13.68 -30.11
N ALA A 328 9.22 13.57 -30.27
CA ALA A 328 9.97 12.49 -29.64
C ALA A 328 9.91 12.60 -28.11
N GLY A 329 10.04 13.81 -27.57
CA GLY A 329 9.91 14.06 -26.13
C GLY A 329 8.52 13.76 -25.59
N VAL A 330 7.47 14.14 -26.31
CA VAL A 330 6.08 13.82 -25.93
C VAL A 330 5.83 12.31 -25.97
N ALA A 331 6.31 11.61 -26.99
CA ALA A 331 6.15 10.17 -27.10
C ALA A 331 6.86 9.43 -25.95
N GLU A 332 8.07 9.89 -25.59
CA GLU A 332 8.79 9.32 -24.45
C GLU A 332 8.08 9.58 -23.11
N MET A 333 7.54 10.77 -22.93
CA MET A 333 6.72 11.08 -21.75
C MET A 333 5.48 10.18 -21.65
N CYS A 334 4.78 9.97 -22.78
CA CYS A 334 3.61 9.07 -22.81
C CYS A 334 3.94 7.58 -22.56
N ARG A 335 5.18 7.17 -22.85
CA ARG A 335 5.61 5.80 -22.51
C ARG A 335 5.85 5.58 -21.03
N ARG A 336 6.18 6.63 -20.29
CA ARG A 336 6.49 6.56 -18.85
C ARG A 336 5.24 6.66 -17.98
N THR A 337 4.14 7.14 -18.52
CA THR A 337 2.83 7.22 -17.85
C THR A 337 1.97 6.00 -18.09
#